data_14be402e717da36d9edb404bf6a54e6e
#
_entry.id   14be402e717da36d9edb404bf6a54e6e
#
_cell.length_a   1.000
_cell.length_b   1.000
_cell.length_c   1.000
_cell.angle_alpha   90.00
_cell.angle_beta   90.00
_cell.angle_gamma   90.00
#
_symmetry.space_group_name_H-M   'P 1'
#
loop_
_entity.id
_entity.type
_entity.pdbx_description
1 polymer ?
#
loop_
_entity_poly.entity_id
_entity_poly.type
_entity_poly.pdbx_seq_one_letter_code
_entity_poly.pdbx_strand_id
1 'polypeptide(L)'
;EWLKVNDKRVLLVIIPRHPERLGDILSDLPLSMVNLAIRSKGEKIKNSTQIYIADTLGEVENLLEYCEFVFVGGSLVDHGGQNFLEAASHGKTIIVGPYMYNFISETEEFLKKNSMIMVKNSNTLKHVFERLLKSKQRRELFGNNAKKIMESKKDIVTDYCRLIQELIVEK
;
A
#
# COMPACT_ATOMS: atom_id res chain seq x y z
N GLU A 1 -10.67 -8.55 13.50
CA GLU A 1 -11.54 -7.44 13.13
C GLU A 1 -11.82 -7.39 11.61
N TRP A 2 -10.79 -7.43 10.73
CA TRP A 2 -10.96 -7.47 9.27
C TRP A 2 -11.96 -8.56 8.81
N LEU A 3 -11.81 -9.76 9.33
CA LEU A 3 -12.65 -10.93 8.98
C LEU A 3 -14.11 -10.77 9.37
N LYS A 4 -14.42 -9.95 10.39
CA LYS A 4 -15.79 -9.66 10.81
C LYS A 4 -16.51 -8.66 9.91
N VAL A 5 -15.74 -7.88 9.15
CA VAL A 5 -16.24 -6.81 8.26
C VAL A 5 -16.34 -7.30 6.82
N ASN A 6 -15.69 -8.42 6.52
CA ASN A 6 -15.46 -8.83 5.15
C ASN A 6 -16.72 -9.39 4.50
N ASP A 7 -17.21 -8.71 3.50
CA ASP A 7 -17.98 -9.34 2.43
C ASP A 7 -17.05 -10.38 1.76
N LYS A 8 -17.49 -11.62 1.62
CA LYS A 8 -16.74 -12.77 1.05
C LYS A 8 -16.08 -12.52 -0.31
N ARG A 9 -16.28 -11.34 -0.90
CA ARG A 9 -15.76 -10.89 -2.19
C ARG A 9 -14.46 -10.09 -2.09
N VAL A 10 -13.92 -9.86 -0.89
CA VAL A 10 -12.72 -9.05 -0.69
C VAL A 10 -11.56 -9.94 -0.24
N LEU A 11 -10.48 -9.91 -1.00
CA LEU A 11 -9.23 -10.58 -0.69
C LEU A 11 -8.29 -9.59 0.02
N LEU A 12 -7.81 -9.95 1.20
CA LEU A 12 -6.70 -9.25 1.84
C LEU A 12 -5.38 -9.81 1.31
N VAL A 13 -4.60 -8.96 0.65
CA VAL A 13 -3.24 -9.32 0.23
C VAL A 13 -2.24 -8.73 1.23
N ILE A 14 -1.44 -9.58 1.84
CA ILE A 14 -0.34 -9.20 2.73
C ILE A 14 0.96 -9.36 1.97
N ILE A 15 1.70 -8.25 1.80
CA ILE A 15 3.01 -8.24 1.14
C ILE A 15 4.05 -7.93 2.22
N PRO A 16 4.72 -8.95 2.76
CA PRO A 16 5.75 -8.72 3.77
C PRO A 16 6.98 -8.08 3.13
N ARG A 17 7.56 -7.06 3.78
CA ARG A 17 8.85 -6.50 3.36
C ARG A 17 9.97 -7.52 3.47
N HIS A 18 9.87 -8.42 4.45
CA HIS A 18 10.81 -9.46 4.79
C HIS A 18 10.13 -10.82 4.66
N PRO A 19 10.27 -11.52 3.50
CA PRO A 19 9.64 -12.83 3.28
C PRO A 19 10.00 -13.88 4.33
N GLU A 20 11.19 -13.80 4.90
CA GLU A 20 11.68 -14.69 5.98
C GLU A 20 10.83 -14.61 7.26
N ARG A 21 10.04 -13.55 7.43
CA ARG A 21 9.12 -13.38 8.56
C ARG A 21 7.76 -14.03 8.36
N LEU A 22 7.61 -14.90 7.37
CA LEU A 22 6.36 -15.62 7.12
C LEU A 22 5.86 -16.35 8.37
N GLY A 23 6.77 -16.97 9.13
CA GLY A 23 6.44 -17.68 10.39
C GLY A 23 5.78 -16.77 11.42
N ASP A 24 6.30 -15.57 11.61
CA ASP A 24 5.75 -14.57 12.55
C ASP A 24 4.34 -14.15 12.09
N ILE A 25 4.18 -13.86 10.80
CA ILE A 25 2.88 -13.46 10.23
C ILE A 25 1.83 -14.56 10.42
N LEU A 26 2.21 -15.81 10.20
CA LEU A 26 1.29 -16.93 10.38
C LEU A 26 0.89 -17.12 11.85
N SER A 27 1.79 -16.87 12.79
CA SER A 27 1.50 -16.98 14.22
C SER A 27 0.48 -15.94 14.71
N ASP A 28 0.46 -14.77 14.07
CA ASP A 28 -0.46 -13.67 14.40
C ASP A 28 -1.84 -13.82 13.75
N LEU A 29 -1.99 -14.74 12.79
CA LEU A 29 -3.27 -14.95 12.09
C LEU A 29 -4.11 -16.04 12.77
N PRO A 30 -5.46 -15.87 12.84
CA PRO A 30 -6.37 -16.89 13.35
C PRO A 30 -6.57 -17.98 12.28
N LEU A 31 -5.56 -18.81 12.04
CA LEU A 31 -5.51 -19.78 10.94
C LEU A 31 -6.69 -20.77 10.92
N SER A 32 -7.28 -21.08 12.08
CA SER A 32 -8.46 -21.94 12.16
C SER A 32 -9.74 -21.27 11.65
N MET A 33 -9.73 -19.95 11.42
CA MET A 33 -10.91 -19.16 11.06
C MET A 33 -10.83 -18.54 9.66
N VAL A 34 -9.71 -18.74 8.94
CA VAL A 34 -9.47 -18.08 7.66
C VAL A 34 -8.97 -19.05 6.59
N ASN A 35 -9.45 -18.85 5.37
CA ASN A 35 -8.90 -19.52 4.21
C ASN A 35 -7.72 -18.70 3.67
N LEU A 36 -6.54 -19.25 3.77
CA LEU A 36 -5.27 -18.64 3.42
C LEU A 36 -4.68 -19.29 2.18
N ALA A 37 -3.94 -18.52 1.38
CA ALA A 37 -3.05 -19.03 0.35
C ALA A 37 -1.69 -18.28 0.44
N ILE A 38 -0.59 -19.00 0.22
CA ILE A 38 0.79 -18.52 0.35
C ILE A 38 1.49 -18.65 -0.98
N ARG A 39 2.08 -17.57 -1.46
CA ARG A 39 2.72 -17.48 -2.77
C ARG A 39 3.93 -18.41 -2.89
N SER A 40 4.84 -18.38 -1.93
CA SER A 40 6.06 -19.20 -1.95
C SER A 40 5.78 -20.71 -1.93
N LYS A 41 4.62 -21.12 -1.43
CA LYS A 41 4.16 -22.52 -1.45
C LYS A 41 3.46 -22.93 -2.75
N GLY A 42 3.34 -22.03 -3.72
CA GLY A 42 2.62 -22.29 -4.97
C GLY A 42 1.11 -22.45 -4.82
N GLU A 43 0.53 -22.01 -3.70
CA GLU A 43 -0.89 -22.15 -3.42
C GLU A 43 -1.71 -21.19 -4.28
N LYS A 44 -2.75 -21.71 -4.92
CA LYS A 44 -3.63 -20.91 -5.79
C LYS A 44 -4.72 -20.20 -4.98
N ILE A 45 -4.99 -18.96 -5.34
CA ILE A 45 -6.16 -18.22 -4.85
C ILE A 45 -7.43 -18.90 -5.36
N LYS A 46 -8.35 -19.23 -4.46
CA LYS A 46 -9.67 -19.80 -4.72
C LYS A 46 -10.75 -18.80 -4.33
N ASN A 47 -11.99 -19.02 -4.77
CA ASN A 47 -13.13 -18.17 -4.37
C ASN A 47 -13.34 -18.10 -2.85
N SER A 48 -12.87 -19.10 -2.11
CA SER A 48 -12.94 -19.14 -0.64
C SER A 48 -11.74 -18.47 0.04
N THR A 49 -10.67 -18.11 -0.68
CA THR A 49 -9.48 -17.50 -0.10
C THR A 49 -9.80 -16.11 0.41
N GLN A 50 -9.50 -15.85 1.67
CA GLN A 50 -9.75 -14.57 2.34
C GLN A 50 -8.46 -13.76 2.54
N ILE A 51 -7.34 -14.46 2.70
CA ILE A 51 -6.02 -13.86 2.87
C ILE A 51 -5.06 -14.51 1.87
N TYR A 52 -4.31 -13.67 1.17
CA TYR A 52 -3.20 -14.10 0.32
C TYR A 52 -1.91 -13.46 0.83
N ILE A 53 -0.93 -14.28 1.16
CA ILE A 53 0.40 -13.82 1.55
C ILE A 53 1.30 -13.89 0.32
N ALA A 54 1.69 -12.73 -0.18
CA ALA A 54 2.61 -12.58 -1.31
C ALA A 54 4.03 -12.38 -0.77
N ASP A 55 4.62 -13.48 -0.33
CA ASP A 55 5.94 -13.56 0.32
C ASP A 55 7.09 -13.80 -0.66
N THR A 56 6.96 -13.32 -1.89
CA THR A 56 7.98 -13.34 -2.94
C THR A 56 8.37 -11.92 -3.36
N LEU A 57 9.59 -11.75 -3.86
CA LEU A 57 10.10 -10.45 -4.28
C LEU A 57 9.69 -10.09 -5.72
N GLY A 58 9.57 -8.78 -6.00
CA GLY A 58 9.37 -8.26 -7.36
C GLY A 58 7.94 -8.31 -7.89
N GLU A 59 6.94 -8.68 -7.07
CA GLU A 59 5.54 -8.81 -7.50
C GLU A 59 4.64 -7.64 -7.09
N VAL A 60 5.16 -6.64 -6.36
CA VAL A 60 4.37 -5.53 -5.81
C VAL A 60 3.62 -4.76 -6.90
N GLU A 61 4.29 -4.39 -7.99
CA GLU A 61 3.67 -3.66 -9.10
C GLU A 61 2.48 -4.41 -9.71
N ASN A 62 2.66 -5.70 -9.97
CA ASN A 62 1.60 -6.54 -10.52
C ASN A 62 0.39 -6.63 -9.57
N LEU A 63 0.64 -6.71 -8.26
CA LEU A 63 -0.44 -6.76 -7.26
C LEU A 63 -1.13 -5.41 -7.12
N LEU A 64 -0.39 -4.31 -7.23
CA LEU A 64 -0.94 -2.96 -7.21
C LEU A 64 -1.91 -2.71 -8.37
N GLU A 65 -1.68 -3.28 -9.53
CA GLU A 65 -2.59 -3.13 -10.67
C GLU A 65 -4.02 -3.56 -10.32
N TYR A 66 -4.18 -4.63 -9.56
CA TYR A 66 -5.48 -5.22 -9.21
C TYR A 66 -6.04 -4.78 -7.85
N CYS A 67 -5.27 -4.07 -7.03
CA CYS A 67 -5.75 -3.67 -5.72
C CYS A 67 -6.73 -2.48 -5.78
N GLU A 68 -7.64 -2.43 -4.82
CA GLU A 68 -8.62 -1.35 -4.68
C GLU A 68 -8.07 -0.18 -3.86
N PHE A 69 -7.30 -0.47 -2.82
CA PHE A 69 -6.62 0.50 -1.97
C PHE A 69 -5.49 -0.18 -1.19
N VAL A 70 -4.57 0.61 -0.66
CA VAL A 70 -3.37 0.13 0.04
C VAL A 70 -3.33 0.70 1.45
N PHE A 71 -3.03 -0.15 2.42
CA PHE A 71 -2.60 0.26 3.74
C PHE A 71 -1.09 0.05 3.87
N VAL A 72 -0.38 1.10 4.27
CA VAL A 72 1.08 1.09 4.38
C VAL A 72 1.50 0.44 5.70
N GLY A 73 2.18 -0.68 5.61
CA GLY A 73 2.72 -1.38 6.78
C GLY A 73 3.76 -0.54 7.54
N GLY A 74 3.93 -0.82 8.84
CA GLY A 74 4.87 -0.10 9.70
C GLY A 74 4.46 1.33 10.05
N SER A 75 3.29 1.79 9.59
CA SER A 75 2.83 3.17 9.84
C SER A 75 1.94 3.34 11.06
N LEU A 76 1.34 2.26 11.59
CA LEU A 76 0.58 2.27 12.87
C LEU A 76 1.44 1.95 14.10
N VAL A 77 2.66 1.54 13.88
CA VAL A 77 3.69 1.26 14.90
C VAL A 77 4.92 2.11 14.60
N ASP A 78 5.78 2.29 15.58
CA ASP A 78 6.96 3.15 15.46
C ASP A 78 8.08 2.52 14.59
N HIS A 79 7.81 2.42 13.27
CA HIS A 79 8.73 1.90 12.24
C HIS A 79 8.93 2.86 11.05
N GLY A 80 8.31 4.04 11.07
CA GLY A 80 8.53 5.06 10.06
C GLY A 80 7.81 4.86 8.72
N GLY A 81 6.94 3.85 8.61
CA GLY A 81 6.20 3.53 7.40
C GLY A 81 7.04 2.88 6.29
N GLN A 82 6.37 2.33 5.30
CA GLN A 82 6.95 1.77 4.08
C GLN A 82 6.75 2.73 2.90
N ASN A 83 7.46 2.47 1.79
CA ASN A 83 7.27 3.22 0.55
C ASN A 83 5.85 3.06 0.02
N PHE A 84 5.20 4.17 -0.26
CA PHE A 84 3.84 4.23 -0.81
C PHE A 84 3.78 4.86 -2.21
N LEU A 85 4.90 5.35 -2.73
CA LEU A 85 4.94 6.07 -4.00
C LEU A 85 4.57 5.18 -5.19
N GLU A 86 4.90 3.89 -5.12
CA GLU A 86 4.46 2.91 -6.13
C GLU A 86 2.93 2.82 -6.17
N ALA A 87 2.27 2.71 -5.01
CA ALA A 87 0.80 2.72 -4.94
C ALA A 87 0.21 4.04 -5.47
N ALA A 88 0.88 5.16 -5.20
CA ALA A 88 0.49 6.47 -5.71
C ALA A 88 0.56 6.55 -7.24
N SER A 89 1.64 6.04 -7.84
CA SER A 89 1.82 6.02 -9.30
C SER A 89 0.76 5.17 -10.01
N HIS A 90 0.30 4.10 -9.36
CA HIS A 90 -0.82 3.28 -9.84
C HIS A 90 -2.21 3.88 -9.55
N GLY A 91 -2.27 5.08 -8.99
CA GLY A 91 -3.55 5.76 -8.69
C GLY A 91 -4.37 5.05 -7.61
N LYS A 92 -3.72 4.39 -6.66
CA LYS A 92 -4.41 3.70 -5.57
C LYS A 92 -4.64 4.63 -4.39
N THR A 93 -5.78 4.45 -3.71
CA THR A 93 -6.03 5.12 -2.44
C THR A 93 -5.07 4.59 -1.39
N ILE A 94 -4.34 5.49 -0.74
CA ILE A 94 -3.31 5.16 0.23
C ILE A 94 -3.82 5.48 1.63
N ILE A 95 -3.64 4.54 2.55
CA ILE A 95 -3.97 4.69 3.97
C ILE A 95 -2.68 4.51 4.77
N VAL A 96 -2.42 5.43 5.70
CA VAL A 96 -1.24 5.40 6.57
C VAL A 96 -1.63 5.58 8.03
N GLY A 97 -0.79 5.12 8.93
CA GLY A 97 -0.81 5.49 10.34
C GLY A 97 -0.02 6.78 10.61
N PRO A 98 0.16 7.18 11.89
CA PRO A 98 0.85 8.42 12.25
C PRO A 98 2.38 8.35 12.12
N TYR A 99 2.96 7.14 12.05
CA TYR A 99 4.41 6.96 12.02
C TYR A 99 4.91 6.85 10.58
N MET A 100 5.09 8.01 9.92
CA MET A 100 5.58 8.13 8.54
C MET A 100 6.87 8.96 8.46
N TYR A 101 7.72 8.90 9.47
CA TYR A 101 8.90 9.75 9.56
C TYR A 101 9.99 9.45 8.52
N ASN A 102 9.95 8.29 7.85
CA ASN A 102 10.80 8.01 6.70
C ASN A 102 10.35 8.74 5.43
N PHE A 103 9.13 9.32 5.42
CA PHE A 103 8.48 9.96 4.26
C PHE A 103 7.69 11.21 4.69
N ILE A 104 8.27 12.06 5.54
CA ILE A 104 7.55 13.22 6.15
C ILE A 104 7.03 14.17 5.07
N SER A 105 7.92 14.66 4.21
CA SER A 105 7.60 15.65 3.18
C SER A 105 6.55 15.14 2.19
N GLU A 106 6.72 13.90 1.74
CA GLU A 106 5.78 13.28 0.83
C GLU A 106 4.41 13.07 1.49
N THR A 107 4.41 12.59 2.73
CA THR A 107 3.17 12.36 3.49
C THR A 107 2.41 13.66 3.70
N GLU A 108 3.09 14.75 4.07
CA GLU A 108 2.46 16.07 4.23
C GLU A 108 1.88 16.59 2.92
N GLU A 109 2.60 16.47 1.81
CA GLU A 109 2.11 16.87 0.50
C GLU A 109 0.85 16.10 0.11
N PHE A 110 0.88 14.77 0.28
CA PHE A 110 -0.24 13.89 -0.09
C PHE A 110 -1.48 14.14 0.77
N LEU A 111 -1.32 14.41 2.06
CA LEU A 111 -2.42 14.77 2.95
C LEU A 111 -3.04 16.12 2.55
N LYS A 112 -2.22 17.15 2.30
CA LYS A 112 -2.69 18.49 1.89
C LYS A 112 -3.49 18.45 0.57
N LYS A 113 -3.16 17.53 -0.32
CA LYS A 113 -3.81 17.37 -1.65
C LYS A 113 -4.96 16.34 -1.64
N ASN A 114 -5.43 15.89 -0.47
CA ASN A 114 -6.47 14.86 -0.35
C ASN A 114 -6.20 13.62 -1.20
N SER A 115 -4.97 13.13 -1.19
CA SER A 115 -4.51 11.98 -1.94
C SER A 115 -4.12 10.79 -1.05
N MET A 116 -4.22 10.97 0.27
CA MET A 116 -3.90 9.98 1.29
C MET A 116 -4.85 10.13 2.49
N ILE A 117 -5.08 9.05 3.20
CA ILE A 117 -5.91 9.03 4.42
C ILE A 117 -5.03 8.60 5.59
N MET A 118 -4.91 9.45 6.61
CA MET A 118 -4.21 9.09 7.84
C MET A 118 -5.20 8.57 8.88
N VAL A 119 -4.85 7.46 9.52
CA VAL A 119 -5.62 6.83 10.60
C VAL A 119 -4.80 6.81 11.87
N LYS A 120 -5.46 6.88 13.04
CA LYS A 120 -4.77 6.97 14.34
C LYS A 120 -4.49 5.61 14.97
N ASN A 121 -5.31 4.62 14.68
CA ASN A 121 -5.27 3.29 15.29
C ASN A 121 -6.07 2.27 14.47
N SER A 122 -6.09 1.01 14.92
CA SER A 122 -6.80 -0.09 14.26
C SER A 122 -8.31 0.13 14.14
N ASN A 123 -8.95 0.81 15.10
CA ASN A 123 -10.38 1.09 15.03
C ASN A 123 -10.69 2.09 13.91
N THR A 124 -9.92 3.17 13.80
CA THR A 124 -10.08 4.13 12.71
C THR A 124 -9.73 3.52 11.36
N LEU A 125 -8.72 2.64 11.30
CA LEU A 125 -8.39 1.88 10.08
C LEU A 125 -9.58 1.02 9.63
N LYS A 126 -10.21 0.29 10.54
CA LYS A 126 -11.41 -0.51 10.25
C LYS A 126 -12.50 0.34 9.61
N HIS A 127 -12.85 1.47 10.21
CA HIS A 127 -13.89 2.36 9.68
C HIS A 127 -13.54 2.92 8.30
N VAL A 128 -12.27 3.24 8.06
CA VAL A 128 -11.81 3.69 6.74
C VAL A 128 -11.96 2.57 5.71
N PHE A 129 -11.58 1.34 6.04
CA PHE A 129 -11.76 0.18 5.17
C PHE A 129 -13.23 -0.03 4.79
N GLU A 130 -14.14 -0.04 5.78
CA GLU A 130 -15.58 -0.19 5.55
C GLU A 130 -16.13 0.88 4.58
N ARG A 131 -15.67 2.13 4.74
CA ARG A 131 -16.09 3.24 3.89
C ARG A 131 -15.53 3.13 2.47
N LEU A 132 -14.27 2.73 2.31
CA LEU A 132 -13.64 2.56 1.01
C LEU A 132 -14.23 1.36 0.26
N LEU A 133 -14.51 0.26 0.93
CA LEU A 133 -15.17 -0.90 0.31
C LEU A 133 -16.55 -0.55 -0.26
N LYS A 134 -17.30 0.32 0.41
CA LYS A 134 -18.63 0.76 -0.02
C LYS A 134 -18.64 1.87 -1.08
N SER A 135 -17.53 2.57 -1.31
CA SER A 135 -17.50 3.74 -2.19
C SER A 135 -16.36 3.70 -3.19
N LYS A 136 -16.66 3.23 -4.40
CA LYS A 136 -15.76 3.28 -5.55
C LYS A 136 -15.35 4.73 -5.86
N GLN A 137 -16.32 5.65 -5.87
CA GLN A 137 -16.06 7.08 -6.13
C GLN A 137 -15.01 7.67 -5.18
N ARG A 138 -15.05 7.27 -3.89
CA ARG A 138 -14.09 7.74 -2.91
C ARG A 138 -12.69 7.18 -3.16
N ARG A 139 -12.59 5.91 -3.53
CA ARG A 139 -11.31 5.30 -3.92
C ARG A 139 -10.71 6.00 -5.14
N GLU A 140 -11.53 6.22 -6.17
CA GLU A 140 -11.09 6.91 -7.38
C GLU A 140 -10.65 8.36 -7.11
N LEU A 141 -11.35 9.09 -6.24
CA LEU A 141 -10.98 10.46 -5.89
C LEU A 141 -9.57 10.53 -5.28
N PHE A 142 -9.31 9.76 -4.22
CA PHE A 142 -8.01 9.76 -3.56
C PHE A 142 -6.92 9.20 -4.46
N GLY A 143 -7.19 8.11 -5.18
CA GLY A 143 -6.24 7.49 -6.09
C GLY A 143 -5.85 8.42 -7.25
N ASN A 144 -6.81 9.08 -7.88
CA ASN A 144 -6.54 10.04 -8.96
C ASN A 144 -5.73 11.24 -8.47
N ASN A 145 -6.00 11.74 -7.27
CA ASN A 145 -5.20 12.81 -6.68
C ASN A 145 -3.76 12.35 -6.42
N ALA A 146 -3.56 11.13 -5.90
CA ALA A 146 -2.25 10.55 -5.70
C ALA A 146 -1.47 10.43 -7.02
N LYS A 147 -2.10 9.91 -8.05
CA LYS A 147 -1.51 9.77 -9.38
C LYS A 147 -1.09 11.11 -9.98
N LYS A 148 -1.91 12.15 -9.86
CA LYS A 148 -1.58 13.51 -10.33
C LYS A 148 -0.33 14.07 -9.66
N ILE A 149 -0.12 13.81 -8.36
CA ILE A 149 1.10 14.21 -7.67
C ILE A 149 2.31 13.51 -8.31
N MET A 150 2.23 12.20 -8.54
CA MET A 150 3.31 11.44 -9.15
C MET A 150 3.61 11.90 -10.57
N GLU A 151 2.56 12.16 -11.35
CA GLU A 151 2.69 12.69 -12.73
C GLU A 151 3.38 14.05 -12.77
N SER A 152 3.08 14.94 -11.82
CA SER A 152 3.73 16.25 -11.73
C SER A 152 5.23 16.18 -11.37
N LYS A 153 5.72 15.02 -10.92
CA LYS A 153 7.12 14.79 -10.55
C LYS A 153 7.92 13.99 -11.58
N LYS A 154 7.33 13.60 -12.71
CA LYS A 154 8.01 12.78 -13.73
C LYS A 154 9.23 13.46 -14.34
N ASP A 155 9.21 14.77 -14.46
CA ASP A 155 10.28 15.53 -15.10
C ASP A 155 11.51 15.72 -14.20
N ILE A 156 11.38 15.47 -12.89
CA ILE A 156 12.49 15.65 -11.93
C ILE A 156 13.71 14.82 -12.32
N VAL A 157 13.53 13.57 -12.75
CA VAL A 157 14.65 12.70 -13.18
C VAL A 157 15.33 13.28 -14.42
N THR A 158 14.57 13.79 -15.37
CA THR A 158 15.07 14.43 -16.58
C THR A 158 15.87 15.69 -16.24
N ASP A 159 15.39 16.49 -15.29
CA ASP A 159 16.06 17.71 -14.83
C ASP A 159 17.38 17.38 -14.12
N TYR A 160 17.40 16.36 -13.27
CA TYR A 160 18.65 15.88 -12.66
C TYR A 160 19.65 15.36 -13.71
N CYS A 161 19.19 14.59 -14.68
CA CYS A 161 20.07 14.12 -15.78
C CYS A 161 20.67 15.30 -16.56
N ARG A 162 19.88 16.34 -16.84
CA ARG A 162 20.35 17.54 -17.50
C ARG A 162 21.41 18.27 -16.69
N LEU A 163 21.16 18.50 -15.39
CA LEU A 163 22.11 19.12 -14.47
C LEU A 163 23.44 18.35 -14.39
N ILE A 164 23.37 17.01 -14.31
CA ILE A 164 24.56 16.15 -14.26
C ILE A 164 25.33 16.28 -15.59
N GLN A 165 24.66 16.30 -16.73
CA GLN A 165 25.30 16.47 -18.04
C GLN A 165 26.02 17.82 -18.16
N GLU A 166 25.37 18.91 -17.72
CA GLU A 166 25.99 20.24 -17.69
C GLU A 166 27.27 20.26 -16.86
N LEU A 167 27.25 19.66 -15.66
CA LEU A 167 28.43 19.57 -14.77
C LEU A 167 29.57 18.71 -15.33
N ILE A 168 29.30 17.77 -16.23
CA ILE A 168 30.34 16.92 -16.88
C ILE A 168 30.96 17.63 -18.09
N VAL A 169 30.20 18.43 -18.81
CA VAL A 169 30.65 19.11 -20.03
C VAL A 169 31.49 20.35 -19.72
N GLU A 170 31.34 20.95 -18.52
CA GLU A 170 32.15 22.12 -18.08
C GLU A 170 33.58 21.77 -17.62
N LYS A 171 34.04 20.54 -17.82
CA LYS A 171 35.44 20.10 -17.61
C LYS A 171 36.13 19.81 -18.93
#